data_d8912c2902332775aeb4d61b32d7d56f
#
_entry.id   d8912c2902332775aeb4d61b32d7d56f
#
_cell.length_a   1.000
_cell.length_b   1.000
_cell.length_c   1.000
_cell.angle_alpha   90.00
_cell.angle_beta   90.00
_cell.angle_gamma   90.00
#
_symmetry.space_group_name_H-M   'P 1'
#
loop_
_entity.id
_entity.type
_entity.pdbx_description
1 polymer ?
#
loop_
_entity_poly.entity_id
_entity_poly.type
_entity_poly.pdbx_seq_one_letter_code
_entity_poly.pdbx_strand_id
1 'polypeptide(L)'
;MKIFNVLINNFVISLLSTVFAIFSHYLSLGIQKNSFLMTTTLFEKIANIATLFSFYSVCIALALTLINTVLISLEVTNRISNDSITNLGRSIKATFNIRRFMVQHQNSEKTQDNLHITSSNPINGTYNKSARKNIVDITNEHLTLFIKVPRSQQSAKILKDMEVEIKEEIVTQNPDFIISTFQADNHHHKWLRGNKRN
;
A
#
# COMPACT_ATOMS: atom_id res chain seq x y z
N MET A 1 11.72 5.08 5.27
CA MET A 1 11.20 3.87 4.56
C MET A 1 10.02 3.18 5.25
N LYS A 2 10.03 2.91 6.55
CA LYS A 2 8.86 2.37 7.27
C LYS A 2 7.65 3.32 7.21
N ILE A 3 7.90 4.61 7.22
CA ILE A 3 6.89 5.68 7.24
C ILE A 3 5.93 5.59 6.04
N PHE A 4 6.42 5.35 4.83
CA PHE A 4 5.59 5.29 3.63
C PHE A 4 4.51 4.17 3.68
N ASN A 5 4.89 2.98 4.16
CA ASN A 5 3.92 1.88 4.33
C ASN A 5 2.93 2.18 5.46
N VAL A 6 3.38 2.85 6.54
CA VAL A 6 2.51 3.28 7.64
C VAL A 6 1.50 4.31 7.13
N LEU A 7 1.93 5.30 6.34
CA LEU A 7 1.06 6.32 5.75
C LEU A 7 -0.02 5.70 4.87
N ILE A 8 0.34 4.78 3.97
CA ILE A 8 -0.64 4.10 3.12
C ILE A 8 -1.64 3.29 3.96
N ASN A 9 -1.17 2.51 4.93
CA ASN A 9 -2.06 1.70 5.75
C ASN A 9 -3.02 2.58 6.56
N ASN A 10 -2.52 3.64 7.19
CA ASN A 10 -3.34 4.57 7.96
C ASN A 10 -4.34 5.30 7.07
N PHE A 11 -3.95 5.69 5.84
CA PHE A 11 -4.85 6.31 4.87
C PHE A 11 -6.00 5.38 4.48
N VAL A 12 -5.70 4.11 4.19
CA VAL A 12 -6.72 3.10 3.86
C VAL A 12 -7.66 2.88 5.04
N ILE A 13 -7.14 2.75 6.26
CA ILE A 13 -7.96 2.56 7.47
C ILE A 13 -8.83 3.79 7.71
N SER A 14 -8.29 5.00 7.56
CA SER A 14 -9.04 6.26 7.68
C SER A 14 -10.18 6.33 6.67
N LEU A 15 -9.92 5.97 5.40
CA LEU A 15 -10.93 5.95 4.35
C LEU A 15 -12.04 4.94 4.66
N LEU A 16 -11.68 3.71 5.05
CA LEU A 16 -12.65 2.68 5.43
C LEU A 16 -13.48 3.11 6.64
N SER A 17 -12.85 3.72 7.64
CA SER A 17 -13.54 4.24 8.83
C SER A 17 -14.54 5.34 8.46
N THR A 18 -14.21 6.22 7.53
CA THR A 18 -15.10 7.28 7.04
C THR A 18 -16.33 6.70 6.31
N VAL A 19 -16.08 5.73 5.40
CA VAL A 19 -17.17 5.05 4.67
C VAL A 19 -18.12 4.34 5.66
N PHE A 20 -17.54 3.66 6.65
CA PHE A 20 -18.33 2.97 7.68
C PHE A 20 -19.12 3.93 8.56
N ALA A 21 -18.56 5.09 8.91
CA ALA A 21 -19.26 6.15 9.64
C ALA A 21 -20.46 6.67 8.87
N ILE A 22 -20.30 6.96 7.57
CA ILE A 22 -21.37 7.41 6.68
C ILE A 22 -22.49 6.36 6.61
N PHE A 23 -22.11 5.10 6.37
CA PHE A 23 -23.10 4.00 6.30
C PHE A 23 -23.89 3.86 7.61
N SER A 24 -23.21 3.81 8.75
CA SER A 24 -23.84 3.69 10.06
C SER A 24 -24.76 4.87 10.38
N HIS A 25 -24.36 6.08 9.98
CA HIS A 25 -25.17 7.28 10.16
C HIS A 25 -26.46 7.22 9.36
N TYR A 26 -26.39 6.89 8.07
CA TYR A 26 -27.60 6.78 7.24
C TYR A 26 -28.50 5.62 7.66
N LEU A 27 -27.93 4.51 8.14
CA LEU A 27 -28.71 3.41 8.71
C LEU A 27 -29.52 3.87 9.93
N SER A 28 -28.85 4.57 10.86
CA SER A 28 -29.52 5.13 12.04
C SER A 28 -30.65 6.10 11.67
N LEU A 29 -30.38 7.04 10.76
CA LEU A 29 -31.39 7.99 10.27
C LEU A 29 -32.57 7.29 9.58
N GLY A 30 -32.30 6.26 8.78
CA GLY A 30 -33.35 5.49 8.10
C GLY A 30 -34.31 4.80 9.07
N ILE A 31 -33.75 4.23 10.15
CA ILE A 31 -34.55 3.60 11.21
C ILE A 31 -35.34 4.67 11.98
N GLN A 32 -34.72 5.78 12.38
CA GLN A 32 -35.36 6.86 13.18
C GLN A 32 -36.48 7.57 12.41
N LYS A 33 -36.37 7.72 11.11
CA LYS A 33 -37.40 8.33 10.25
C LYS A 33 -38.62 7.44 10.05
N ASN A 34 -38.51 6.16 10.28
CA ASN A 34 -39.61 5.22 10.07
C ASN A 34 -40.34 4.97 11.42
N SER A 35 -41.47 5.60 11.61
CA SER A 35 -42.28 5.50 12.83
C SER A 35 -42.69 4.06 13.16
N PHE A 36 -42.91 3.21 12.13
CA PHE A 36 -43.25 1.81 12.33
C PHE A 36 -42.08 1.01 12.89
N LEU A 37 -40.85 1.25 12.42
CA LEU A 37 -39.65 0.57 12.92
C LEU A 37 -39.33 1.00 14.37
N MET A 38 -39.55 2.27 14.71
CA MET A 38 -39.29 2.80 16.05
C MET A 38 -40.25 2.28 17.11
N THR A 39 -41.37 1.66 16.77
CA THR A 39 -42.27 1.04 17.76
C THR A 39 -41.67 -0.23 18.38
N THR A 40 -40.65 -0.78 17.82
CA THR A 40 -40.01 -2.00 18.32
C THR A 40 -38.69 -1.66 19.04
N THR A 41 -38.54 -2.12 20.25
CA THR A 41 -37.33 -1.92 21.08
C THR A 41 -36.06 -2.43 20.44
N LEU A 42 -36.14 -3.41 19.53
CA LEU A 42 -35.01 -3.93 18.80
C LEU A 42 -34.44 -2.91 17.81
N PHE A 43 -35.27 -2.26 16.99
CA PHE A 43 -34.81 -1.28 16.01
C PHE A 43 -34.30 0.00 16.70
N GLU A 44 -34.89 0.42 17.81
CA GLU A 44 -34.36 1.50 18.62
C GLU A 44 -32.94 1.21 19.11
N LYS A 45 -32.69 0.01 19.64
CA LYS A 45 -31.33 -0.42 20.05
C LYS A 45 -30.36 -0.42 18.90
N ILE A 46 -30.76 -0.93 17.73
CA ILE A 46 -29.93 -0.94 16.52
C ILE A 46 -29.58 0.49 16.09
N ALA A 47 -30.55 1.41 16.08
CA ALA A 47 -30.32 2.80 15.73
C ALA A 47 -29.32 3.48 16.69
N ASN A 48 -29.46 3.26 18.00
CA ASN A 48 -28.56 3.80 19.02
C ASN A 48 -27.13 3.24 18.86
N ILE A 49 -27.00 1.93 18.63
CA ILE A 49 -25.70 1.28 18.38
C ILE A 49 -25.07 1.84 17.11
N ALA A 50 -25.84 1.97 16.01
CA ALA A 50 -25.34 2.53 14.75
C ALA A 50 -24.87 3.98 14.90
N THR A 51 -25.55 4.80 15.72
CA THR A 51 -25.13 6.17 16.03
C THR A 51 -23.79 6.19 16.80
N LEU A 52 -23.64 5.33 17.81
CA LEU A 52 -22.37 5.20 18.55
C LEU A 52 -21.22 4.75 17.63
N PHE A 53 -21.44 3.74 16.78
CA PHE A 53 -20.45 3.32 15.82
C PHE A 53 -20.05 4.41 14.83
N SER A 54 -21.01 5.19 14.35
CA SER A 54 -20.74 6.34 13.49
C SER A 54 -19.83 7.35 14.21
N PHE A 55 -20.13 7.70 15.44
CA PHE A 55 -19.33 8.64 16.23
C PHE A 55 -17.88 8.15 16.44
N TYR A 56 -17.70 6.90 16.90
CA TYR A 56 -16.36 6.34 17.10
C TYR A 56 -15.57 6.22 15.80
N SER A 57 -16.24 5.86 14.70
CA SER A 57 -15.60 5.77 13.39
C SER A 57 -15.09 7.13 12.90
N VAL A 58 -15.85 8.22 13.13
CA VAL A 58 -15.39 9.59 12.83
C VAL A 58 -14.19 9.96 13.70
N CYS A 59 -14.23 9.68 15.00
CA CYS A 59 -13.11 9.97 15.90
C CYS A 59 -11.81 9.23 15.45
N ILE A 60 -11.92 7.97 15.07
CA ILE A 60 -10.79 7.18 14.56
C ILE A 60 -10.26 7.78 13.25
N ALA A 61 -11.14 8.13 12.32
CA ALA A 61 -10.75 8.75 11.06
C ALA A 61 -10.00 10.07 11.28
N LEU A 62 -10.48 10.92 12.18
CA LEU A 62 -9.84 12.19 12.54
C LEU A 62 -8.47 11.97 13.19
N ALA A 63 -8.36 11.05 14.14
CA ALA A 63 -7.09 10.72 14.79
C ALA A 63 -6.05 10.23 13.78
N LEU A 64 -6.44 9.33 12.88
CA LEU A 64 -5.54 8.81 11.83
C LEU A 64 -5.12 9.88 10.83
N THR A 65 -6.02 10.80 10.46
CA THR A 65 -5.66 11.90 9.55
C THR A 65 -4.68 12.87 10.20
N LEU A 66 -4.85 13.18 11.50
CA LEU A 66 -3.88 13.98 12.24
C LEU A 66 -2.50 13.33 12.30
N ILE A 67 -2.44 12.04 12.63
CA ILE A 67 -1.19 11.28 12.65
C ILE A 67 -0.51 11.30 11.27
N ASN A 68 -1.26 11.08 10.19
CA ASN A 68 -0.73 11.12 8.85
C ASN A 68 -0.18 12.52 8.49
N THR A 69 -0.89 13.57 8.85
CA THR A 69 -0.46 14.96 8.61
C THR A 69 0.87 15.24 9.32
N VAL A 70 1.02 14.81 10.57
CA VAL A 70 2.28 14.96 11.31
C VAL A 70 3.41 14.18 10.65
N LEU A 71 3.19 12.92 10.29
CA LEU A 71 4.21 12.08 9.64
C LEU A 71 4.64 12.65 8.28
N ILE A 72 3.70 13.14 7.47
CA ILE A 72 3.99 13.79 6.18
C ILE A 72 4.80 15.07 6.43
N SER A 73 4.41 15.89 7.39
CA SER A 73 5.11 17.13 7.70
C SER A 73 6.56 16.87 8.13
N LEU A 74 6.79 15.86 8.96
CA LEU A 74 8.13 15.46 9.38
C LEU A 74 8.98 14.97 8.20
N GLU A 75 8.42 14.13 7.31
CA GLU A 75 9.14 13.66 6.13
C GLU A 75 9.46 14.80 5.17
N VAL A 76 8.49 15.69 4.89
CA VAL A 76 8.69 16.85 4.02
C VAL A 76 9.75 17.78 4.61
N THR A 77 9.71 18.09 5.90
CA THR A 77 10.71 18.94 6.57
C THR A 77 12.10 18.32 6.47
N ASN A 78 12.22 17.00 6.73
CA ASN A 78 13.49 16.30 6.62
C ASN A 78 14.04 16.33 5.17
N ARG A 79 13.17 16.21 4.16
CA ARG A 79 13.56 16.29 2.76
C ARG A 79 13.97 17.71 2.36
N ILE A 80 13.27 18.75 2.82
CA ILE A 80 13.66 20.14 2.56
C ILE A 80 15.03 20.45 3.14
N SER A 81 15.31 19.95 4.35
CA SER A 81 16.57 20.22 5.05
C SER A 81 17.76 19.44 4.48
N ASN A 82 17.59 18.18 4.07
CA ASN A 82 18.71 17.29 3.74
C ASN A 82 18.77 16.87 2.26
N ASP A 83 17.70 17.14 1.47
CA ASP A 83 17.58 16.68 0.08
C ASP A 83 16.70 17.66 -0.72
N SER A 84 15.89 17.12 -1.64
CA SER A 84 14.94 17.89 -2.46
C SER A 84 13.54 17.26 -2.41
N ILE A 85 12.51 18.12 -2.35
CA ILE A 85 11.10 17.69 -2.51
C ILE A 85 10.89 17.02 -3.87
N THR A 86 11.60 17.45 -4.90
CA THR A 86 11.53 16.83 -6.24
C THR A 86 11.95 15.36 -6.18
N ASN A 87 12.96 15.01 -5.39
CA ASN A 87 13.40 13.64 -5.19
C ASN A 87 12.37 12.80 -4.42
N LEU A 88 11.62 13.42 -3.49
CA LEU A 88 10.49 12.75 -2.86
C LEU A 88 9.42 12.37 -3.90
N GLY A 89 9.06 13.27 -4.80
CA GLY A 89 8.14 12.98 -5.89
C GLY A 89 8.66 11.89 -6.83
N ARG A 90 9.96 11.93 -7.20
CA ARG A 90 10.62 10.87 -7.98
C ARG A 90 10.60 9.52 -7.26
N SER A 91 10.85 9.48 -5.96
CA SER A 91 10.81 8.27 -5.13
C SER A 91 9.43 7.64 -5.11
N ILE A 92 8.38 8.45 -4.95
CA ILE A 92 6.99 7.99 -4.97
C ILE A 92 6.66 7.40 -6.35
N LYS A 93 6.93 8.12 -7.43
CA LYS A 93 6.69 7.68 -8.81
C LYS A 93 7.44 6.37 -9.10
N ALA A 94 8.73 6.30 -8.79
CA ALA A 94 9.54 5.11 -8.99
C ALA A 94 9.02 3.91 -8.16
N THR A 95 8.55 4.15 -6.93
CA THR A 95 7.93 3.12 -6.09
C THR A 95 6.68 2.54 -6.73
N PHE A 96 5.79 3.37 -7.27
CA PHE A 96 4.59 2.89 -7.95
C PHE A 96 4.92 2.15 -9.25
N ASN A 97 5.86 2.64 -10.04
CA ASN A 97 6.30 2.00 -11.27
C ASN A 97 6.87 0.60 -11.02
N ILE A 98 7.80 0.48 -10.07
CA ILE A 98 8.41 -0.82 -9.75
C ILE A 98 7.41 -1.82 -9.16
N ARG A 99 6.47 -1.35 -8.33
CA ARG A 99 5.40 -2.19 -7.81
C ARG A 99 4.49 -2.72 -8.92
N ARG A 100 4.14 -1.86 -9.88
CA ARG A 100 3.33 -2.23 -11.04
C ARG A 100 4.08 -3.21 -11.95
N PHE A 101 5.35 -2.98 -12.21
CA PHE A 101 6.22 -3.85 -13.00
C PHE A 101 6.32 -5.25 -12.40
N MET A 102 6.51 -5.34 -11.07
CA MET A 102 6.70 -6.60 -10.37
C MET A 102 5.42 -7.42 -10.20
N VAL A 103 4.23 -6.84 -10.32
CA VAL A 103 2.98 -7.58 -10.12
C VAL A 103 2.77 -8.60 -11.23
N GLN A 104 2.70 -9.90 -10.84
CA GLN A 104 2.36 -10.98 -11.74
C GLN A 104 0.85 -11.00 -12.00
N HIS A 105 0.47 -10.79 -13.26
CA HIS A 105 -0.90 -10.98 -13.71
C HIS A 105 -1.17 -12.47 -13.93
N GLN A 106 -2.32 -12.93 -13.51
CA GLN A 106 -2.75 -14.28 -13.84
C GLN A 106 -3.27 -14.26 -15.28
N ASN A 107 -2.62 -15.02 -16.15
CA ASN A 107 -3.22 -15.36 -17.43
C ASN A 107 -4.39 -16.29 -17.12
N SER A 108 -5.60 -15.81 -17.28
CA SER A 108 -6.78 -16.68 -17.34
C SER A 108 -6.64 -17.52 -18.62
N GLU A 109 -6.17 -18.76 -18.49
CA GLU A 109 -6.31 -19.73 -19.56
C GLU A 109 -7.83 -19.89 -19.78
N LYS A 110 -8.28 -19.52 -20.97
CA LYS A 110 -9.62 -19.77 -21.45
C LYS A 110 -9.75 -21.28 -21.68
N THR A 111 -10.08 -22.02 -20.63
CA THR A 111 -10.56 -23.39 -20.80
C THR A 111 -11.91 -23.32 -21.50
N GLN A 112 -12.09 -24.14 -22.53
CA GLN A 112 -13.23 -24.14 -23.45
C GLN A 112 -14.61 -24.42 -22.82
N ASP A 113 -14.67 -24.70 -21.53
CA ASP A 113 -15.91 -24.85 -20.76
C ASP A 113 -16.21 -23.55 -20.02
N ASN A 114 -17.41 -23.01 -20.28
CA ASN A 114 -17.97 -21.74 -19.82
C ASN A 114 -18.06 -21.53 -18.27
N LEU A 115 -17.19 -22.14 -17.48
CA LEU A 115 -17.00 -21.84 -16.07
C LEU A 115 -15.77 -20.97 -15.91
N HIS A 116 -15.95 -19.68 -15.65
CA HIS A 116 -14.93 -18.76 -15.20
C HIS A 116 -14.44 -19.16 -13.80
N ILE A 117 -13.69 -20.24 -13.70
CA ILE A 117 -12.94 -20.54 -12.49
C ILE A 117 -11.68 -19.70 -12.54
N THR A 118 -11.73 -18.51 -11.99
CA THR A 118 -10.54 -17.71 -11.67
C THR A 118 -9.80 -18.43 -10.53
N SER A 119 -9.06 -19.48 -10.85
CA SER A 119 -8.21 -20.15 -9.87
C SER A 119 -7.08 -19.18 -9.53
N SER A 120 -7.27 -18.44 -8.45
CA SER A 120 -6.25 -17.56 -7.89
C SER A 120 -5.05 -18.41 -7.49
N ASN A 121 -3.95 -18.33 -8.25
CA ASN A 121 -2.71 -19.02 -7.90
C ASN A 121 -2.16 -18.43 -6.59
N PRO A 122 -2.16 -19.18 -5.48
CA PRO A 122 -1.77 -18.68 -4.16
C PRO A 122 -0.29 -18.25 -4.13
N ILE A 123 0.55 -18.80 -5.02
CA ILE A 123 1.98 -18.47 -5.14
C ILE A 123 2.11 -17.03 -5.66
N ASN A 124 1.40 -16.70 -6.74
CA ASN A 124 1.38 -15.34 -7.30
C ASN A 124 0.74 -14.36 -6.33
N GLY A 125 -0.30 -14.76 -5.59
CA GLY A 125 -0.91 -13.95 -4.55
C GLY A 125 0.07 -13.57 -3.44
N THR A 126 0.87 -14.52 -2.96
CA THR A 126 1.90 -14.32 -1.94
C THR A 126 3.03 -13.44 -2.46
N TYR A 127 3.47 -13.67 -3.71
CA TYR A 127 4.45 -12.84 -4.40
C TYR A 127 3.97 -11.38 -4.53
N ASN A 128 2.79 -11.18 -5.10
CA ASN A 128 2.20 -9.85 -5.31
C ASN A 128 2.01 -9.08 -4.00
N LYS A 129 1.66 -9.76 -2.90
CA LYS A 129 1.58 -9.15 -1.56
C LYS A 129 2.94 -8.64 -1.08
N SER A 130 4.04 -9.31 -1.43
CA SER A 130 5.39 -8.85 -1.12
C SER A 130 5.83 -7.74 -2.07
N ALA A 131 5.58 -7.86 -3.38
CA ALA A 131 5.91 -6.87 -4.40
C ALA A 131 5.30 -5.50 -4.10
N ARG A 132 4.07 -5.46 -3.61
CA ARG A 132 3.37 -4.21 -3.20
C ARG A 132 4.00 -3.50 -1.99
N LYS A 133 4.95 -4.13 -1.29
CA LYS A 133 5.67 -3.54 -0.15
C LYS A 133 7.04 -2.97 -0.51
N ASN A 134 7.46 -3.13 -1.75
CA ASN A 134 8.74 -2.63 -2.23
C ASN A 134 8.73 -1.11 -2.30
N ILE A 135 9.88 -0.49 -2.04
CA ILE A 135 10.00 0.96 -1.96
C ILE A 135 11.29 1.37 -2.66
N VAL A 136 11.20 2.42 -3.47
CA VAL A 136 12.36 3.12 -4.06
C VAL A 136 12.53 4.44 -3.32
N ASP A 137 13.73 4.70 -2.86
CA ASP A 137 14.12 5.98 -2.27
C ASP A 137 15.24 6.60 -3.09
N ILE A 138 14.99 7.80 -3.59
CA ILE A 138 15.91 8.57 -4.43
C ILE A 138 16.27 9.83 -3.68
N THR A 139 17.57 10.06 -3.53
CA THR A 139 18.15 11.28 -2.98
C THR A 139 19.04 11.93 -4.04
N ASN A 140 19.64 13.09 -3.71
CA ASN A 140 20.56 13.78 -4.61
C ASN A 140 21.79 12.90 -4.96
N GLU A 141 22.23 12.03 -4.08
CA GLU A 141 23.47 11.25 -4.22
C GLU A 141 23.23 9.76 -4.41
N HIS A 142 22.13 9.24 -3.86
CA HIS A 142 21.88 7.81 -3.76
C HIS A 142 20.49 7.42 -4.23
N LEU A 143 20.40 6.24 -4.81
CA LEU A 143 19.15 5.53 -5.06
C LEU A 143 19.17 4.22 -4.25
N THR A 144 18.09 3.91 -3.55
CA THR A 144 17.96 2.65 -2.83
C THR A 144 16.62 2.01 -3.16
N LEU A 145 16.64 0.79 -3.73
CA LEU A 145 15.47 -0.05 -3.86
C LEU A 145 15.45 -1.06 -2.71
N PHE A 146 14.38 -1.05 -1.96
CA PHE A 146 14.11 -2.02 -0.91
C PHE A 146 13.09 -3.04 -1.38
N ILE A 147 13.44 -4.33 -1.33
CA ILE A 147 12.58 -5.44 -1.75
C ILE A 147 12.25 -6.34 -0.57
N LYS A 148 10.96 -6.58 -0.37
CA LYS A 148 10.47 -7.56 0.58
C LYS A 148 10.49 -8.95 -0.05
N VAL A 149 11.32 -9.86 0.47
CA VAL A 149 11.36 -11.26 0.03
C VAL A 149 10.10 -11.99 0.50
N PRO A 150 9.37 -12.70 -0.38
CA PRO A 150 8.24 -13.52 0.02
C PRO A 150 8.66 -14.65 0.97
N ARG A 151 7.78 -15.04 1.90
CA ARG A 151 8.06 -16.14 2.83
C ARG A 151 7.98 -17.52 2.17
N SER A 152 7.15 -17.67 1.14
CA SER A 152 7.02 -18.93 0.39
C SER A 152 8.24 -19.12 -0.52
N GLN A 153 8.83 -20.31 -0.49
CA GLN A 153 9.96 -20.68 -1.33
C GLN A 153 9.67 -20.51 -2.83
N GLN A 154 8.48 -20.94 -3.26
CA GLN A 154 8.05 -20.81 -4.65
C GLN A 154 7.91 -19.34 -5.08
N SER A 155 7.31 -18.51 -4.22
CA SER A 155 7.21 -17.06 -4.50
C SER A 155 8.59 -16.37 -4.43
N ALA A 156 9.50 -16.83 -3.57
CA ALA A 156 10.87 -16.31 -3.52
C ALA A 156 11.68 -16.68 -4.78
N LYS A 157 11.39 -17.84 -5.40
CA LYS A 157 11.98 -18.21 -6.69
C LYS A 157 11.56 -17.24 -7.78
N ILE A 158 10.27 -16.88 -7.87
CA ILE A 158 9.79 -15.87 -8.83
C ILE A 158 10.58 -14.56 -8.67
N LEU A 159 10.79 -14.10 -7.43
CA LEU A 159 11.58 -12.90 -7.18
C LEU A 159 13.03 -13.06 -7.70
N LYS A 160 13.65 -14.20 -7.45
CA LYS A 160 15.02 -14.47 -7.88
C LYS A 160 15.15 -14.48 -9.40
N ASP A 161 14.19 -15.07 -10.08
CA ASP A 161 14.16 -15.15 -11.55
C ASP A 161 13.97 -13.75 -12.18
N MET A 162 13.26 -12.84 -11.49
CA MET A 162 13.05 -11.45 -11.93
C MET A 162 14.13 -10.45 -11.51
N GLU A 163 15.15 -10.84 -10.75
CA GLU A 163 16.17 -9.88 -10.23
C GLU A 163 16.89 -9.10 -11.33
N VAL A 164 17.19 -9.74 -12.45
CA VAL A 164 17.87 -9.10 -13.59
C VAL A 164 16.94 -8.05 -14.21
N GLU A 165 15.71 -8.43 -14.51
CA GLU A 165 14.70 -7.55 -15.09
C GLU A 165 14.38 -6.35 -14.19
N ILE A 166 14.25 -6.57 -12.87
CA ILE A 166 14.04 -5.50 -11.89
C ILE A 166 15.21 -4.51 -11.90
N LYS A 167 16.45 -5.02 -11.98
CA LYS A 167 17.62 -4.16 -12.05
C LYS A 167 17.63 -3.34 -13.34
N GLU A 168 17.36 -3.96 -14.48
CA GLU A 168 17.30 -3.29 -15.78
C GLU A 168 16.21 -2.21 -15.81
N GLU A 169 15.03 -2.50 -15.25
CA GLU A 169 13.93 -1.53 -15.13
C GLU A 169 14.33 -0.31 -14.30
N ILE A 170 15.00 -0.53 -13.15
CA ILE A 170 15.49 0.57 -12.31
C ILE A 170 16.56 1.40 -13.02
N VAL A 171 17.49 0.78 -13.74
CA VAL A 171 18.54 1.48 -14.51
C VAL A 171 17.89 2.31 -15.62
N THR A 172 16.92 1.76 -16.34
CA THR A 172 16.23 2.44 -17.43
C THR A 172 15.44 3.67 -16.93
N GLN A 173 14.78 3.53 -15.78
CA GLN A 173 14.02 4.64 -15.20
C GLN A 173 14.91 5.72 -14.55
N ASN A 174 16.16 5.38 -14.18
CA ASN A 174 17.07 6.27 -13.45
C ASN A 174 18.48 6.22 -14.04
N PRO A 175 18.71 6.71 -15.27
CA PRO A 175 20.00 6.62 -15.96
C PRO A 175 21.12 7.43 -15.27
N ASP A 176 20.74 8.38 -14.40
CA ASP A 176 21.68 9.22 -13.65
C ASP A 176 22.42 8.44 -12.56
N PHE A 177 22.03 7.18 -12.28
CA PHE A 177 22.60 6.39 -11.19
C PHE A 177 23.33 5.15 -11.71
N ILE A 178 24.48 4.85 -11.09
CA ILE A 178 25.22 3.59 -11.28
C ILE A 178 24.69 2.60 -10.25
N ILE A 179 24.00 1.56 -10.72
CA ILE A 179 23.30 0.61 -9.86
C ILE A 179 24.19 -0.60 -9.55
N SER A 180 24.32 -0.96 -8.27
CA SER A 180 25.07 -2.12 -7.78
C SER A 180 24.36 -3.45 -8.04
N THR A 181 24.87 -4.52 -7.45
CA THR A 181 24.17 -5.82 -7.38
C THR A 181 23.26 -5.87 -6.15
N PHE A 182 22.28 -6.81 -6.17
CA PHE A 182 21.43 -7.06 -5.03
C PHE A 182 22.23 -7.55 -3.82
N GLN A 183 21.94 -6.99 -2.67
CA GLN A 183 22.45 -7.41 -1.38
C GLN A 183 21.30 -7.98 -0.55
N ALA A 184 21.49 -9.12 0.10
CA ALA A 184 20.50 -9.72 0.99
C ALA A 184 20.79 -9.30 2.43
N ASP A 185 19.73 -9.05 3.20
CA ASP A 185 19.76 -8.88 4.63
C ASP A 185 19.21 -10.13 5.33
N ASN A 186 19.67 -10.41 6.55
CA ASN A 186 19.24 -11.56 7.36
C ASN A 186 17.75 -11.60 7.70
N HIS A 187 17.00 -10.53 7.39
CA HIS A 187 15.59 -10.35 7.74
C HIS A 187 14.60 -10.49 6.56
N HIS A 188 14.88 -11.33 5.58
CA HIS A 188 14.03 -11.48 4.39
C HIS A 188 13.81 -10.19 3.60
N HIS A 189 14.86 -9.39 3.48
CA HIS A 189 14.87 -8.20 2.66
C HIS A 189 16.07 -8.22 1.72
N LYS A 190 15.90 -7.64 0.53
CA LYS A 190 16.99 -7.38 -0.41
C LYS A 190 17.08 -5.89 -0.69
N TRP A 191 18.28 -5.43 -0.95
CA TRP A 191 18.60 -4.06 -1.27
C TRP A 191 19.30 -3.98 -2.60
N LEU A 192 18.95 -2.98 -3.39
CA LEU A 192 19.70 -2.57 -4.56
C LEU A 192 20.08 -1.10 -4.34
N ARG A 193 21.36 -0.79 -4.39
CA ARG A 193 21.85 0.57 -4.19
C ARG A 193 22.44 1.12 -5.47
N GLY A 194 22.24 2.40 -5.70
CA GLY A 194 22.84 3.16 -6.76
C GLY A 194 23.45 4.45 -6.23
N ASN A 195 24.59 4.83 -6.81
CA ASN A 195 25.22 6.11 -6.57
C ASN A 195 25.06 6.97 -7.81
N LYS A 196 24.90 8.28 -7.61
CA LYS A 196 24.79 9.22 -8.71
C LYS A 196 26.07 9.15 -9.59
N ARG A 197 25.88 9.20 -10.87
CA ARG A 197 26.97 9.30 -11.84
C ARG A 197 27.54 10.72 -11.76
N ASN A 198 28.84 10.85 -11.50
CA ASN A 198 29.56 12.14 -11.54
C ASN A 198 29.72 12.62 -12.98
#